data_bed7ef6f8e81ef42d97815d7e4e4b595
#
_entry.id   bed7ef6f8e81ef42d97815d7e4e4b595
#
_cell.length_a   1.000
_cell.length_b   1.000
_cell.length_c   1.000
_cell.angle_alpha   90.00
_cell.angle_beta   90.00
_cell.angle_gamma   90.00
#
_symmetry.space_group_name_H-M   'P 1'
#
loop_
_entity.id
_entity.type
_entity.pdbx_description
1 polymer ?
#
loop_
_entity_poly.entity_id
_entity_poly.type
_entity_poly.pdbx_seq_one_letter_code
_entity_poly.pdbx_strand_id
1 'polypeptide(L)'
;RFRCPWQTVCTTRRWAKAPWWNVEYLIYEEEDAKKSIDCNNIKNDIDFLGADLLITLGVDLKSESEVKLCNELDIDLIVLENKKTVRERSYVYINPNQKGCQYRYKNLSLSALTFKLMQAIAIYYNLKSINKYLDLILIGAHWAKVPLKGENGVIIKEGKKFLINTNNYGLRAVMELNNIVELDDNSIVKIIELITPTGSTVGMVNNARIILELLITNDKDRAEQISKYLYNLKKPEE
;
A
#
# COMPACT_ATOMS: atom_id res chain seq x y z
N ARG A 1 -15.30 -5.44 11.26
CA ARG A 1 -14.90 -4.34 10.32
C ARG A 1 -13.41 -4.41 10.19
N PHE A 2 -12.89 -5.18 9.25
CA PHE A 2 -11.47 -5.24 8.95
C PHE A 2 -11.08 -3.93 8.24
N ARG A 3 -10.28 -3.10 8.89
CA ARG A 3 -9.61 -1.96 8.26
C ARG A 3 -8.31 -2.46 7.64
N CYS A 4 -7.86 -1.81 6.58
CA CYS A 4 -6.59 -2.10 5.96
C CYS A 4 -5.44 -1.90 6.96
N PRO A 5 -4.67 -2.93 7.34
CA PRO A 5 -3.51 -2.75 8.20
C PRO A 5 -2.36 -2.00 7.50
N TRP A 6 -2.49 -1.76 6.20
CA TRP A 6 -1.46 -1.18 5.35
C TRP A 6 -1.73 0.30 5.05
N GLN A 7 -1.89 1.10 6.09
CA GLN A 7 -1.85 2.54 5.93
C GLN A 7 -0.38 2.92 5.80
N THR A 8 0.04 3.15 4.57
CA THR A 8 1.42 3.47 4.25
C THR A 8 1.54 4.94 3.92
N VAL A 9 2.52 5.57 4.51
CA VAL A 9 2.96 6.91 4.16
C VAL A 9 4.29 6.76 3.43
N CYS A 10 4.33 7.22 2.19
CA CYS A 10 5.57 7.28 1.43
C CYS A 10 6.10 8.70 1.49
N THR A 11 7.34 8.87 1.89
CA THR A 11 8.06 10.13 1.80
C THR A 11 9.09 10.04 0.69
N THR A 12 9.30 11.10 -0.06
CA THR A 12 10.33 11.14 -1.09
C THR A 12 11.26 12.31 -0.82
N ARG A 13 12.54 12.07 -0.99
CA ARG A 13 13.59 13.10 -0.90
C ARG A 13 14.22 13.29 -2.27
N ARG A 14 14.25 14.52 -2.73
CA ARG A 14 14.93 14.89 -3.96
C ARG A 14 16.39 15.23 -3.65
N TRP A 15 17.32 14.41 -4.12
CA TRP A 15 18.73 14.78 -4.13
C TRP A 15 19.01 15.62 -5.38
N ALA A 16 19.52 16.81 -5.19
CA ALA A 16 19.72 17.80 -6.26
C ALA A 16 20.63 17.34 -7.43
N LYS A 17 21.26 16.17 -7.34
CA LYS A 17 22.21 15.63 -8.32
C LYS A 17 22.00 14.16 -8.73
N ALA A 18 20.94 13.50 -8.25
CA ALA A 18 20.68 12.09 -8.60
C ALA A 18 19.36 11.94 -9.35
N PRO A 19 19.29 11.16 -10.45
CA PRO A 19 18.06 10.93 -11.19
C PRO A 19 17.08 9.99 -10.46
N TRP A 20 17.35 9.60 -9.23
CA TRP A 20 16.59 8.60 -8.47
C TRP A 20 15.98 9.22 -7.23
N TRP A 21 14.67 8.97 -7.05
CA TRP A 21 13.95 9.35 -5.84
C TRP A 21 14.36 8.40 -4.71
N ASN A 22 14.75 8.94 -3.57
CA ASN A 22 14.87 8.14 -2.36
C ASN A 22 13.47 8.06 -1.73
N VAL A 23 12.97 6.85 -1.51
CA VAL A 23 11.63 6.61 -0.98
C VAL A 23 11.74 5.93 0.37
N GLU A 24 11.18 6.58 1.39
CA GLU A 24 11.05 6.02 2.72
C GLU A 24 9.58 5.65 2.99
N TYR A 25 9.37 4.63 3.80
CA TYR A 25 8.04 4.11 4.11
C TYR A 25 7.76 4.24 5.60
N LEU A 26 6.69 4.94 5.93
CA LEU A 26 6.14 4.99 7.28
C LEU A 26 4.87 4.15 7.31
N ILE A 27 4.83 3.15 8.18
CA ILE A 27 3.67 2.28 8.37
C ILE A 27 3.13 2.53 9.77
N TYR A 28 1.87 2.94 9.85
CA TYR A 28 1.17 3.08 11.12
C TYR A 28 0.49 1.76 11.47
N GLU A 29 0.72 1.26 12.68
CA GLU A 29 0.11 0.03 13.18
C GLU A 29 -1.40 0.19 13.45
N GLU A 30 -2.11 -0.94 13.62
CA GLU A 30 -3.58 -0.94 13.71
C GLU A 30 -4.11 -0.14 14.91
N GLU A 31 -3.37 -0.10 16.02
CA GLU A 31 -3.69 0.73 17.17
C GLU A 31 -3.55 2.23 16.85
N ASP A 32 -2.62 2.59 15.99
CA ASP A 32 -2.41 3.93 15.46
C ASP A 32 -3.27 4.22 14.22
N ALA A 33 -3.83 3.21 13.58
CA ALA A 33 -4.63 3.33 12.34
C ALA A 33 -5.95 4.13 12.50
N LYS A 34 -6.32 4.48 13.72
CA LYS A 34 -7.37 5.47 14.00
C LYS A 34 -6.84 6.89 13.99
N LYS A 35 -5.52 7.06 13.97
CA LYS A 35 -4.88 8.37 14.00
C LYS A 35 -4.70 8.86 12.58
N SER A 36 -5.09 10.09 12.36
CA SER A 36 -4.64 10.90 11.25
C SER A 36 -3.20 11.36 11.56
N ILE A 37 -2.45 11.73 10.54
CA ILE A 37 -1.13 12.35 10.70
C ILE A 37 -1.32 13.67 11.43
N ASP A 38 -0.58 13.86 12.51
CA ASP A 38 -0.57 15.11 13.26
C ASP A 38 0.78 15.85 13.12
N CYS A 39 0.85 17.05 13.69
CA CYS A 39 2.05 17.90 13.60
C CYS A 39 3.30 17.22 14.19
N ASN A 40 3.16 16.34 15.19
CA ASN A 40 4.30 15.63 15.76
C ASN A 40 4.84 14.59 14.79
N ASN A 41 3.95 13.85 14.09
CA ASN A 41 4.37 12.92 13.06
C ASN A 41 5.09 13.65 11.92
N ILE A 42 4.60 14.83 11.51
CA ILE A 42 5.26 15.61 10.46
C ILE A 42 6.67 16.03 10.88
N LYS A 43 6.85 16.57 12.07
CA LYS A 43 8.16 17.05 12.55
C LYS A 43 9.14 15.91 12.85
N ASN A 44 8.67 14.90 13.59
CA ASN A 44 9.56 13.88 14.15
C ASN A 44 9.87 12.76 13.18
N ASP A 45 8.92 12.45 12.27
CA ASP A 45 9.04 11.32 11.36
C ASP A 45 9.36 11.81 9.94
N ILE A 46 8.61 12.77 9.41
CA ILE A 46 8.64 13.15 7.99
C ILE A 46 9.72 14.19 7.71
N ASP A 47 9.73 15.29 8.46
CA ASP A 47 10.74 16.35 8.32
C ASP A 47 12.14 15.85 8.73
N PHE A 48 12.21 15.03 9.79
CA PHE A 48 13.46 14.38 10.21
C PHE A 48 14.10 13.53 9.09
N LEU A 49 13.29 12.90 8.24
CA LEU A 49 13.77 12.19 7.05
C LEU A 49 14.16 13.13 5.90
N GLY A 50 13.94 14.44 6.04
CA GLY A 50 14.19 15.45 5.01
C GLY A 50 13.35 15.22 3.76
N ALA A 51 12.08 14.91 3.93
CA ALA A 51 11.15 14.63 2.83
C ALA A 51 10.74 15.92 2.13
N ASP A 52 10.76 15.94 0.80
CA ASP A 52 10.24 17.04 -0.04
C ASP A 52 8.79 16.76 -0.50
N LEU A 53 8.35 15.50 -0.45
CA LEU A 53 7.00 15.08 -0.86
C LEU A 53 6.48 14.01 0.10
N LEU A 54 5.28 14.23 0.60
CA LEU A 54 4.52 13.31 1.42
C LEU A 54 3.35 12.74 0.61
N ILE A 55 3.34 11.42 0.39
CA ILE A 55 2.21 10.72 -0.23
C ILE A 55 1.56 9.83 0.82
N THR A 56 0.30 10.07 1.15
CA THR A 56 -0.43 9.24 2.11
C THR A 56 -1.40 8.30 1.40
N LEU A 57 -1.46 7.06 1.86
CA LEU A 57 -2.32 6.02 1.32
C LEU A 57 -3.31 5.54 2.41
N GLY A 58 -4.55 6.05 2.36
CA GLY A 58 -5.60 5.70 3.31
C GLY A 58 -5.49 6.37 4.69
N VAL A 59 -4.54 7.28 4.85
CA VAL A 59 -4.36 8.12 6.04
C VAL A 59 -4.54 9.57 5.62
N ASP A 60 -5.36 10.32 6.35
CA ASP A 60 -5.56 11.75 6.13
C ASP A 60 -4.82 12.55 7.22
N LEU A 61 -4.65 13.84 6.99
CA LEU A 61 -4.16 14.76 8.00
C LEU A 61 -5.25 15.06 9.02
N LYS A 62 -4.86 15.34 10.25
CA LYS A 62 -5.77 15.58 11.36
C LYS A 62 -6.57 16.86 11.17
N SER A 63 -5.92 17.92 10.70
CA SER A 63 -6.53 19.24 10.52
C SER A 63 -5.74 20.10 9.52
N GLU A 64 -6.20 21.33 9.28
CA GLU A 64 -5.50 22.31 8.44
C GLU A 64 -4.16 22.81 9.04
N SER A 65 -3.91 22.59 10.33
CA SER A 65 -2.62 22.95 10.94
C SER A 65 -1.48 22.08 10.40
N GLU A 66 -1.76 20.80 10.12
CA GLU A 66 -0.79 19.90 9.52
C GLU A 66 -0.48 20.29 8.07
N VAL A 67 -1.49 20.75 7.32
CA VAL A 67 -1.29 21.27 5.96
C VAL A 67 -0.39 22.51 5.96
N LYS A 68 -0.68 23.45 6.88
CA LYS A 68 0.16 24.65 7.03
C LYS A 68 1.59 24.31 7.40
N LEU A 69 1.77 23.35 8.31
CA LEU A 69 3.10 22.90 8.70
C LEU A 69 3.87 22.25 7.54
N CYS A 70 3.21 21.43 6.71
CA CYS A 70 3.85 20.89 5.50
C CYS A 70 4.31 22.01 4.58
N ASN A 71 3.47 23.04 4.36
CA ASN A 71 3.82 24.20 3.53
C ASN A 71 4.98 25.02 4.14
N GLU A 72 5.03 25.19 5.47
CA GLU A 72 6.12 25.89 6.17
C GLU A 72 7.46 25.16 6.06
N LEU A 73 7.40 23.82 5.92
CA LEU A 73 8.56 22.94 5.77
C LEU A 73 8.90 22.61 4.30
N ASP A 74 8.24 23.27 3.33
CA ASP A 74 8.38 22.99 1.89
C ASP A 74 8.13 21.53 1.52
N ILE A 75 7.19 20.86 2.22
CA ILE A 75 6.79 19.48 1.96
C ILE A 75 5.52 19.48 1.11
N ASP A 76 5.62 19.05 -0.14
CA ASP A 76 4.47 18.81 -1.01
C ASP A 76 3.61 17.65 -0.48
N LEU A 77 2.28 17.76 -0.65
CA LEU A 77 1.34 16.79 -0.08
C LEU A 77 0.40 16.20 -1.13
N ILE A 78 0.34 14.87 -1.20
CA ILE A 78 -0.64 14.12 -1.99
C ILE A 78 -1.34 13.12 -1.07
N VAL A 79 -2.65 13.20 -0.93
CA VAL A 79 -3.46 12.26 -0.13
C VAL A 79 -4.33 11.39 -1.03
N LEU A 80 -4.18 10.07 -0.92
CA LEU A 80 -5.04 9.10 -1.59
C LEU A 80 -5.99 8.47 -0.58
N GLU A 81 -7.29 8.59 -0.84
CA GLU A 81 -8.34 7.98 -0.04
C GLU A 81 -9.48 7.45 -0.92
N ASN A 82 -10.26 6.49 -0.39
CA ASN A 82 -11.44 5.98 -1.07
C ASN A 82 -12.71 6.02 -0.21
N LYS A 83 -12.65 6.70 0.94
CA LYS A 83 -13.79 6.89 1.84
C LYS A 83 -14.67 8.04 1.39
N LYS A 84 -15.96 7.96 1.64
CA LYS A 84 -16.87 9.10 1.41
C LYS A 84 -16.47 10.28 2.29
N THR A 85 -16.31 11.43 1.69
CA THR A 85 -16.02 12.69 2.39
C THR A 85 -16.83 13.84 1.78
N VAL A 86 -17.24 14.76 2.62
CA VAL A 86 -17.89 16.02 2.22
C VAL A 86 -16.98 17.22 2.41
N ARG A 87 -15.82 17.03 3.05
CA ARG A 87 -14.86 18.11 3.29
C ARG A 87 -14.12 18.46 2.01
N GLU A 88 -14.02 19.73 1.73
CA GLU A 88 -13.10 20.26 0.72
C GLU A 88 -11.68 20.27 1.30
N ARG A 89 -10.67 20.11 0.44
CA ARG A 89 -9.27 20.05 0.83
C ARG A 89 -8.49 21.13 0.11
N SER A 90 -7.54 21.74 0.81
CA SER A 90 -6.63 22.75 0.28
C SER A 90 -5.37 22.19 -0.38
N TYR A 91 -5.24 20.86 -0.45
CA TYR A 91 -4.09 20.12 -0.98
C TYR A 91 -4.51 19.10 -2.04
N VAL A 92 -3.55 18.46 -2.70
CA VAL A 92 -3.83 17.43 -3.71
C VAL A 92 -4.48 16.21 -3.06
N TYR A 93 -5.79 16.08 -3.27
CA TYR A 93 -6.61 15.02 -2.69
C TYR A 93 -7.23 14.15 -3.77
N ILE A 94 -6.75 12.91 -3.86
CA ILE A 94 -7.19 11.94 -4.86
C ILE A 94 -8.16 10.96 -4.22
N ASN A 95 -9.45 11.19 -4.44
CA ASN A 95 -10.51 10.34 -3.90
C ASN A 95 -11.70 10.27 -4.87
N PRO A 96 -12.05 9.10 -5.41
CA PRO A 96 -13.22 8.97 -6.29
C PRO A 96 -14.54 9.32 -5.59
N ASN A 97 -14.58 9.29 -4.26
CA ASN A 97 -15.77 9.54 -3.44
C ASN A 97 -15.82 10.96 -2.86
N GLN A 98 -14.93 11.87 -3.27
CA GLN A 98 -15.01 13.27 -2.87
C GLN A 98 -16.15 14.01 -3.59
N LYS A 99 -16.63 15.09 -2.98
CA LYS A 99 -17.68 15.94 -3.54
C LYS A 99 -17.26 16.48 -4.91
N GLY A 100 -18.18 16.42 -5.87
CA GLY A 100 -17.95 16.91 -7.24
C GLY A 100 -17.07 16.00 -8.14
N CYS A 101 -16.53 14.92 -7.64
CA CYS A 101 -15.75 14.00 -8.46
C CYS A 101 -16.61 13.27 -9.49
N GLN A 102 -16.27 13.43 -10.78
CA GLN A 102 -16.98 12.82 -11.90
C GLN A 102 -16.54 11.40 -12.22
N TYR A 103 -15.56 10.85 -11.52
CA TYR A 103 -15.12 9.47 -11.73
C TYR A 103 -16.25 8.50 -11.43
N ARG A 104 -16.64 7.71 -12.44
CA ARG A 104 -17.89 6.92 -12.39
C ARG A 104 -17.82 5.75 -11.41
N TYR A 105 -16.66 5.07 -11.31
CA TYR A 105 -16.53 3.89 -10.49
C TYR A 105 -16.08 4.24 -9.06
N LYS A 106 -17.02 4.20 -8.11
CA LYS A 106 -16.82 4.65 -6.73
C LYS A 106 -16.27 3.59 -5.77
N ASN A 107 -16.23 2.33 -6.20
CA ASN A 107 -15.86 1.19 -5.35
C ASN A 107 -14.42 0.70 -5.57
N LEU A 108 -13.53 1.55 -6.06
CA LEU A 108 -12.11 1.21 -6.17
C LEU A 108 -11.53 0.87 -4.79
N SER A 109 -10.71 -0.18 -4.73
CA SER A 109 -9.83 -0.38 -3.57
C SER A 109 -8.77 0.73 -3.52
N LEU A 110 -8.18 0.95 -2.36
CA LEU A 110 -7.07 1.91 -2.22
C LEU A 110 -5.87 1.50 -3.09
N SER A 111 -5.57 0.20 -3.17
CA SER A 111 -4.52 -0.34 -4.05
C SER A 111 -4.81 -0.04 -5.53
N ALA A 112 -6.06 -0.21 -5.97
CA ALA A 112 -6.45 0.13 -7.34
C ALA A 112 -6.36 1.64 -7.61
N LEU A 113 -6.72 2.47 -6.65
CA LEU A 113 -6.56 3.93 -6.74
C LEU A 113 -5.08 4.33 -6.85
N THR A 114 -4.22 3.72 -6.03
CA THR A 114 -2.76 3.92 -6.10
C THR A 114 -2.22 3.49 -7.47
N PHE A 115 -2.69 2.36 -7.99
CA PHE A 115 -2.31 1.92 -9.34
C PHE A 115 -2.71 2.92 -10.43
N LYS A 116 -3.89 3.55 -10.32
CA LYS A 116 -4.33 4.62 -11.23
C LYS A 116 -3.38 5.83 -11.19
N LEU A 117 -2.93 6.24 -10.01
CA LEU A 117 -1.93 7.30 -9.89
C LEU A 117 -0.61 6.87 -10.54
N MET A 118 -0.15 5.65 -10.29
CA MET A 118 1.06 5.11 -10.93
C MET A 118 0.93 5.07 -12.46
N GLN A 119 -0.24 4.70 -12.99
CA GLN A 119 -0.51 4.73 -14.44
C GLN A 119 -0.41 6.15 -14.99
N ALA A 120 -0.99 7.14 -14.32
CA ALA A 120 -0.92 8.54 -14.74
C ALA A 120 0.53 9.05 -14.77
N ILE A 121 1.31 8.73 -13.74
CA ILE A 121 2.74 9.05 -13.66
C ILE A 121 3.52 8.35 -14.78
N ALA A 122 3.25 7.06 -15.01
CA ALA A 122 3.93 6.30 -16.06
C ALA A 122 3.65 6.85 -17.46
N ILE A 123 2.42 7.28 -17.73
CA ILE A 123 2.05 7.93 -18.99
C ILE A 123 2.74 9.28 -19.13
N TYR A 124 2.71 10.11 -18.08
CA TYR A 124 3.30 11.45 -18.10
C TYR A 124 4.82 11.42 -18.38
N TYR A 125 5.54 10.49 -17.75
CA TYR A 125 6.98 10.34 -17.93
C TYR A 125 7.38 9.35 -19.03
N ASN A 126 6.43 8.85 -19.82
CA ASN A 126 6.65 7.86 -20.88
C ASN A 126 7.43 6.62 -20.39
N LEU A 127 7.08 6.13 -19.20
CA LEU A 127 7.70 4.96 -18.58
C LEU A 127 7.16 3.66 -19.20
N LYS A 128 7.91 2.58 -19.04
CA LYS A 128 7.44 1.23 -19.41
C LYS A 128 6.18 0.86 -18.63
N SER A 129 5.40 -0.07 -19.20
CA SER A 129 4.17 -0.58 -18.56
C SER A 129 4.41 -1.02 -17.11
N ILE A 130 3.53 -0.57 -16.22
CA ILE A 130 3.52 -0.94 -14.80
C ILE A 130 2.57 -2.10 -14.51
N ASN A 131 2.03 -2.75 -15.52
CA ASN A 131 1.04 -3.84 -15.37
C ASN A 131 1.60 -5.03 -14.56
N LYS A 132 2.92 -5.17 -14.49
CA LYS A 132 3.56 -6.18 -13.64
C LYS A 132 3.14 -6.12 -12.17
N TYR A 133 2.70 -4.95 -11.68
CA TYR A 133 2.25 -4.76 -10.30
C TYR A 133 0.76 -5.11 -10.09
N LEU A 134 0.05 -5.57 -11.12
CA LEU A 134 -1.34 -6.00 -11.00
C LEU A 134 -1.51 -7.22 -10.07
N ASP A 135 -0.47 -8.02 -9.88
CA ASP A 135 -0.41 -9.08 -8.87
C ASP A 135 -0.62 -8.54 -7.45
N LEU A 136 0.11 -7.50 -7.06
CA LEU A 136 -0.04 -6.84 -5.77
C LEU A 136 -1.39 -6.12 -5.64
N ILE A 137 -1.87 -5.50 -6.73
CA ILE A 137 -3.15 -4.80 -6.72
C ILE A 137 -4.33 -5.78 -6.56
N LEU A 138 -4.26 -6.94 -7.19
CA LEU A 138 -5.21 -8.04 -6.99
C LEU A 138 -5.31 -8.42 -5.51
N ILE A 139 -4.18 -8.66 -4.86
CA ILE A 139 -4.10 -9.01 -3.44
C ILE A 139 -4.75 -7.92 -2.58
N GLY A 140 -4.38 -6.66 -2.83
CA GLY A 140 -4.95 -5.52 -2.11
C GLY A 140 -6.46 -5.34 -2.33
N ALA A 141 -6.99 -5.63 -3.53
CA ALA A 141 -8.41 -5.55 -3.83
C ALA A 141 -9.21 -6.66 -3.12
N HIS A 142 -8.70 -7.89 -3.15
CA HIS A 142 -9.29 -9.01 -2.41
C HIS A 142 -9.28 -8.77 -0.91
N TRP A 143 -8.13 -8.33 -0.39
CA TRP A 143 -7.99 -8.03 1.04
C TRP A 143 -8.98 -6.94 1.49
N ALA A 144 -9.18 -5.90 0.70
CA ALA A 144 -10.12 -4.80 0.98
C ALA A 144 -11.59 -5.22 0.85
N LYS A 145 -11.88 -6.46 0.42
CA LYS A 145 -13.24 -7.02 0.22
C LYS A 145 -14.14 -6.10 -0.62
N VAL A 146 -13.55 -5.44 -1.62
CA VAL A 146 -14.33 -4.60 -2.54
C VAL A 146 -15.16 -5.45 -3.50
N PRO A 147 -16.26 -4.91 -4.06
CA PRO A 147 -17.05 -5.64 -5.06
C PRO A 147 -16.17 -6.07 -6.25
N LEU A 148 -16.16 -7.37 -6.56
CA LEU A 148 -15.34 -7.98 -7.63
C LEU A 148 -16.00 -7.82 -9.02
N LYS A 149 -16.50 -6.62 -9.32
CA LYS A 149 -17.17 -6.26 -10.57
C LYS A 149 -16.69 -4.89 -11.06
N GLY A 150 -17.08 -4.54 -12.28
CA GLY A 150 -16.63 -3.28 -12.90
C GLY A 150 -15.11 -3.24 -13.03
N GLU A 151 -14.47 -2.13 -12.68
CA GLU A 151 -13.00 -1.98 -12.77
C GLU A 151 -12.25 -2.93 -11.85
N ASN A 152 -12.75 -3.19 -10.64
CA ASN A 152 -12.15 -4.19 -9.75
C ASN A 152 -12.17 -5.59 -10.39
N GLY A 153 -13.25 -5.97 -11.08
CA GLY A 153 -13.33 -7.24 -11.79
C GLY A 153 -12.29 -7.38 -12.90
N VAL A 154 -12.02 -6.29 -13.64
CA VAL A 154 -10.96 -6.25 -14.65
C VAL A 154 -9.59 -6.40 -14.00
N ILE A 155 -9.32 -5.65 -12.93
CA ILE A 155 -8.06 -5.71 -12.17
C ILE A 155 -7.81 -7.12 -11.66
N ILE A 156 -8.82 -7.79 -11.11
CA ILE A 156 -8.72 -9.14 -10.60
C ILE A 156 -8.43 -10.14 -11.72
N LYS A 157 -9.18 -10.04 -12.83
CA LYS A 157 -8.98 -10.92 -13.99
C LYS A 157 -7.56 -10.79 -14.56
N GLU A 158 -7.09 -9.57 -14.77
CA GLU A 158 -5.75 -9.34 -15.28
C GLU A 158 -4.68 -9.64 -14.24
N GLY A 159 -4.91 -9.26 -12.97
CA GLY A 159 -3.99 -9.54 -11.87
C GLY A 159 -3.71 -11.02 -11.66
N LYS A 160 -4.70 -11.90 -11.84
CA LYS A 160 -4.49 -13.37 -11.81
C LYS A 160 -3.45 -13.84 -12.82
N LYS A 161 -3.44 -13.27 -14.03
CA LYS A 161 -2.44 -13.62 -15.06
C LYS A 161 -1.03 -13.21 -14.65
N PHE A 162 -0.88 -12.08 -13.97
CA PHE A 162 0.40 -11.61 -13.46
C PHE A 162 0.83 -12.37 -12.21
N LEU A 163 -0.09 -12.71 -11.32
CA LEU A 163 0.22 -13.42 -10.09
C LEU A 163 0.73 -14.84 -10.34
N ILE A 164 0.14 -15.59 -11.28
CA ILE A 164 0.59 -16.96 -11.60
C ILE A 164 2.04 -17.00 -12.10
N ASN A 165 2.48 -15.93 -12.78
CA ASN A 165 3.84 -15.78 -13.29
C ASN A 165 4.52 -14.56 -12.63
N THR A 166 4.28 -14.36 -11.35
CA THR A 166 4.78 -13.16 -10.67
C THR A 166 6.31 -13.09 -10.67
N ASN A 167 6.82 -11.88 -10.92
CA ASN A 167 8.25 -11.59 -10.75
C ASN A 167 8.59 -11.09 -9.34
N ASN A 168 7.57 -10.95 -8.47
CA ASN A 168 7.76 -10.58 -7.08
C ASN A 168 8.27 -11.79 -6.29
N TYR A 169 9.50 -11.73 -5.81
CA TYR A 169 10.13 -12.84 -5.07
C TYR A 169 9.36 -13.22 -3.81
N GLY A 170 8.79 -12.24 -3.10
CA GLY A 170 7.99 -12.50 -1.90
C GLY A 170 6.72 -13.28 -2.20
N LEU A 171 5.93 -12.85 -3.18
CA LEU A 171 4.72 -13.58 -3.59
C LEU A 171 5.05 -14.97 -4.08
N ARG A 172 6.12 -15.12 -4.87
CA ARG A 172 6.59 -16.42 -5.36
C ARG A 172 6.96 -17.34 -4.20
N ALA A 173 7.77 -16.87 -3.24
CA ALA A 173 8.18 -17.65 -2.08
C ALA A 173 6.97 -18.11 -1.23
N VAL A 174 5.97 -17.24 -1.05
CA VAL A 174 4.73 -17.60 -0.35
C VAL A 174 3.95 -18.68 -1.11
N MET A 175 3.84 -18.56 -2.43
CA MET A 175 3.11 -19.53 -3.25
C MET A 175 3.84 -20.90 -3.28
N GLU A 176 5.15 -20.92 -3.48
CA GLU A 176 5.97 -22.12 -3.50
C GLU A 176 5.91 -22.87 -2.16
N LEU A 177 6.09 -22.15 -1.03
CA LEU A 177 6.05 -22.74 0.31
C LEU A 177 4.70 -23.39 0.64
N ASN A 178 3.61 -22.90 0.04
CA ASN A 178 2.25 -23.38 0.29
C ASN A 178 1.71 -24.27 -0.84
N ASN A 179 2.56 -24.69 -1.79
CA ASN A 179 2.22 -25.52 -2.94
C ASN A 179 1.04 -24.96 -3.74
N ILE A 180 0.98 -23.63 -3.90
CA ILE A 180 -0.06 -22.94 -4.67
C ILE A 180 0.38 -22.94 -6.13
N VAL A 181 -0.16 -23.87 -6.93
CA VAL A 181 0.12 -24.03 -8.36
C VAL A 181 -0.99 -23.38 -9.21
N GLU A 182 -2.23 -23.48 -8.74
CA GLU A 182 -3.39 -22.90 -9.42
C GLU A 182 -3.95 -21.73 -8.60
N LEU A 183 -4.46 -20.71 -9.30
CA LEU A 183 -5.00 -19.50 -8.68
C LEU A 183 -6.53 -19.47 -8.82
N ASP A 184 -7.17 -20.06 -7.84
CA ASP A 184 -8.58 -19.84 -7.54
C ASP A 184 -8.76 -18.75 -6.46
N ASP A 185 -9.99 -18.44 -6.09
CA ASP A 185 -10.26 -17.44 -5.06
C ASP A 185 -9.78 -17.91 -3.67
N ASN A 186 -9.79 -19.22 -3.39
CA ASN A 186 -9.32 -19.79 -2.12
C ASN A 186 -7.79 -19.67 -2.00
N SER A 187 -7.07 -19.92 -3.08
CA SER A 187 -5.60 -19.74 -3.14
C SER A 187 -5.21 -18.29 -2.87
N ILE A 188 -5.96 -17.33 -3.44
CA ILE A 188 -5.72 -15.91 -3.20
C ILE A 188 -5.99 -15.55 -1.74
N VAL A 189 -7.10 -16.04 -1.16
CA VAL A 189 -7.41 -15.85 0.27
C VAL A 189 -6.29 -16.42 1.13
N LYS A 190 -5.78 -17.61 0.82
CA LYS A 190 -4.67 -18.22 1.54
C LYS A 190 -3.39 -17.39 1.47
N ILE A 191 -3.05 -16.84 0.30
CA ILE A 191 -1.92 -15.91 0.17
C ILE A 191 -2.13 -14.68 1.07
N ILE A 192 -3.33 -14.09 1.04
CA ILE A 192 -3.66 -12.94 1.87
C ILE A 192 -3.53 -13.25 3.36
N GLU A 193 -4.07 -14.38 3.79
CA GLU A 193 -3.95 -14.81 5.18
C GLU A 193 -2.50 -14.95 5.63
N LEU A 194 -1.63 -15.48 4.77
CA LEU A 194 -0.21 -15.66 5.07
C LEU A 194 0.54 -14.34 5.20
N ILE A 195 0.20 -13.35 4.38
CA ILE A 195 0.85 -12.04 4.40
C ILE A 195 0.10 -10.99 5.24
N THR A 196 -1.01 -11.35 5.90
CA THR A 196 -1.72 -10.42 6.80
C THR A 196 -1.12 -10.50 8.20
N PRO A 197 -0.76 -9.37 8.84
CA PRO A 197 -0.28 -9.37 10.20
C PRO A 197 -1.32 -9.97 11.15
N THR A 198 -0.88 -10.82 12.07
CA THR A 198 -1.73 -11.35 13.14
C THR A 198 -1.45 -10.57 14.43
N GLY A 199 -2.49 -9.95 15.01
CA GLY A 199 -2.40 -9.12 16.21
C GLY A 199 -2.13 -9.87 17.52
N SER A 200 -1.86 -11.18 17.49
CA SER A 200 -1.83 -12.01 18.70
C SER A 200 -0.45 -12.36 19.25
N THR A 201 0.63 -11.80 18.75
CA THR A 201 1.97 -12.04 19.28
C THR A 201 2.47 -10.83 20.07
N VAL A 202 2.20 -10.86 21.37
CA VAL A 202 2.81 -9.95 22.35
C VAL A 202 4.34 -10.00 22.19
N GLY A 203 4.96 -8.89 21.81
CA GLY A 203 6.41 -8.75 21.68
C GLY A 203 6.96 -8.82 20.25
N MET A 204 6.16 -8.99 19.20
CA MET A 204 6.64 -8.95 17.83
C MET A 204 6.58 -7.55 17.24
N VAL A 205 7.74 -6.94 17.20
CA VAL A 205 7.97 -5.67 16.53
C VAL A 205 7.64 -5.80 15.04
N ASN A 206 6.59 -5.10 14.61
CA ASN A 206 6.40 -4.69 13.21
C ASN A 206 6.23 -5.80 12.16
N ASN A 207 5.24 -6.68 12.33
CA ASN A 207 4.85 -7.63 11.27
C ASN A 207 4.56 -6.93 9.92
N ALA A 208 4.02 -5.73 9.94
CA ALA A 208 3.76 -4.95 8.72
C ALA A 208 5.04 -4.57 7.97
N ARG A 209 6.14 -4.22 8.67
CA ARG A 209 7.43 -3.94 8.03
C ARG A 209 8.04 -5.19 7.41
N ILE A 210 7.95 -6.33 8.10
CA ILE A 210 8.46 -7.62 7.59
C ILE A 210 7.72 -8.00 6.30
N ILE A 211 6.42 -7.77 6.25
CA ILE A 211 5.63 -8.06 5.06
C ILE A 211 5.93 -7.05 3.94
N LEU A 212 6.10 -5.77 4.27
CA LEU A 212 6.57 -4.81 3.28
C LEU A 212 7.92 -5.24 2.71
N GLU A 213 8.88 -5.61 3.57
CA GLU A 213 10.18 -6.14 3.15
C GLU A 213 10.03 -7.35 2.22
N LEU A 214 9.15 -8.31 2.57
CA LEU A 214 8.84 -9.45 1.72
C LEU A 214 8.40 -9.04 0.31
N LEU A 215 7.53 -8.03 0.21
CA LEU A 215 6.93 -7.61 -1.05
C LEU A 215 7.83 -6.68 -1.89
N ILE A 216 8.86 -6.06 -1.30
CA ILE A 216 9.76 -5.15 -2.01
C ILE A 216 11.17 -5.72 -2.22
N THR A 217 11.53 -6.81 -1.55
CA THR A 217 12.88 -7.38 -1.68
C THR A 217 13.17 -7.86 -3.11
N ASN A 218 14.40 -7.61 -3.55
CA ASN A 218 14.95 -8.14 -4.79
C ASN A 218 15.90 -9.33 -4.54
N ASP A 219 15.95 -9.83 -3.31
CA ASP A 219 16.74 -10.97 -2.88
C ASP A 219 15.82 -12.18 -2.68
N LYS A 220 16.07 -13.25 -3.46
CA LYS A 220 15.28 -14.47 -3.42
C LYS A 220 15.43 -15.20 -2.09
N ASP A 221 16.66 -15.33 -1.58
CA ASP A 221 16.94 -16.03 -0.33
C ASP A 221 16.28 -15.31 0.86
N ARG A 222 16.32 -13.99 0.84
CA ARG A 222 15.62 -13.16 1.83
C ARG A 222 14.11 -13.34 1.77
N ALA A 223 13.52 -13.37 0.58
CA ALA A 223 12.10 -13.63 0.40
C ALA A 223 11.69 -15.00 0.95
N GLU A 224 12.48 -16.05 0.70
CA GLU A 224 12.24 -17.39 1.23
C GLU A 224 12.34 -17.43 2.76
N GLN A 225 13.35 -16.77 3.35
CA GLN A 225 13.50 -16.68 4.81
C GLN A 225 12.28 -16.02 5.47
N ILE A 226 11.85 -14.86 4.95
CA ILE A 226 10.69 -14.15 5.48
C ILE A 226 9.41 -14.98 5.29
N SER A 227 9.24 -15.62 4.14
CA SER A 227 8.08 -16.50 3.88
C SER A 227 8.00 -17.66 4.88
N LYS A 228 9.12 -18.34 5.14
CA LYS A 228 9.21 -19.41 6.15
C LYS A 228 8.90 -18.90 7.56
N TYR A 229 9.42 -17.74 7.91
CA TYR A 229 9.14 -17.10 9.19
C TYR A 229 7.63 -16.83 9.37
N LEU A 230 6.98 -16.18 8.39
CA LEU A 230 5.55 -15.91 8.42
C LEU A 230 4.69 -17.17 8.46
N TYR A 231 5.10 -18.21 7.74
CA TYR A 231 4.43 -19.50 7.75
C TYR A 231 4.48 -20.14 9.15
N ASN A 232 5.63 -20.12 9.79
CA ASN A 232 5.81 -20.70 11.14
C ASN A 232 5.03 -19.94 12.22
N LEU A 233 4.91 -18.61 12.09
CA LEU A 233 4.10 -17.79 13.00
C LEU A 233 2.61 -18.16 13.00
N LYS A 234 2.14 -18.78 11.92
CA LYS A 234 0.72 -19.11 11.72
C LYS A 234 0.39 -20.57 11.97
N LYS A 235 1.40 -21.40 12.24
CA LYS A 235 1.16 -22.74 12.73
C LYS A 235 0.57 -22.65 14.13
N PRO A 236 -0.53 -23.38 14.44
CA PRO A 236 -0.97 -23.54 15.81
C PRO A 236 0.19 -24.16 16.60
N GLU A 237 0.45 -23.65 17.79
CA GLU A 237 1.31 -24.32 18.76
C GLU A 237 0.70 -25.70 19.03
N GLU A 238 1.46 -26.77 18.71
CA GLU A 238 1.06 -28.16 19.00
C GLU A 238 1.10 -28.43 20.51
#